data_64fd80615a1bdc53bbc463d4926c82f4
#
_entry.id   64fd80615a1bdc53bbc463d4926c82f4
#
_cell.length_a   1.000
_cell.length_b   1.000
_cell.length_c   1.000
_cell.angle_alpha   90.00
_cell.angle_beta   90.00
_cell.angle_gamma   90.00
#
_symmetry.space_group_name_H-M   'P 1'
#
loop_
_entity.id
_entity.type
_entity.pdbx_description
1 polymer ?
#
loop_
_entity_poly.entity_id
_entity_poly.type
_entity_poly.pdbx_seq_one_letter_code
_entity_poly.pdbx_strand_id
1 'polypeptide(L)'
;MAIRKEHLEFHPLDLALGWRTPAGYPSGIEEKILAGALDEKAKTGNRTRLLRFEAGARTSLPFVHDYWEEVYLLSGDLIVGDDGKATETYGPNTYACRPPGVHHGPFRSTDGCLLFEIHYYDPGSAGSAWRG
;
A
#
# COMPACT_ATOMS: atom_id res chain seq x y z
N MET A 1 8.13 -18.67 10.97
CA MET A 1 8.91 -17.51 10.52
C MET A 1 8.01 -16.48 9.87
N ALA A 2 8.02 -15.28 10.39
CA ALA A 2 7.11 -14.24 9.97
C ALA A 2 7.47 -13.66 8.59
N ILE A 3 8.74 -13.43 8.33
CA ILE A 3 9.17 -12.79 7.09
C ILE A 3 9.54 -13.86 6.07
N ARG A 4 8.95 -13.72 4.86
CA ARG A 4 9.15 -14.69 3.77
C ARG A 4 9.66 -13.98 2.52
N LYS A 5 10.82 -13.37 2.66
CA LYS A 5 11.49 -12.68 1.55
C LYS A 5 12.78 -13.39 1.23
N GLU A 6 13.01 -13.60 -0.06
CA GLU A 6 14.25 -14.18 -0.54
C GLU A 6 15.28 -13.10 -0.79
N HIS A 7 16.55 -13.47 -0.72
CA HIS A 7 17.61 -12.58 -1.15
C HIS A 7 17.45 -12.33 -2.64
N LEU A 8 17.43 -11.07 -3.02
CA LEU A 8 17.36 -10.65 -4.42
C LEU A 8 18.26 -9.45 -4.62
N GLU A 9 19.29 -9.61 -5.45
CA GLU A 9 20.16 -8.49 -5.83
C GLU A 9 19.43 -7.55 -6.79
N PHE A 10 20.05 -6.43 -7.14
CA PHE A 10 19.44 -5.48 -8.05
C PHE A 10 18.88 -6.19 -9.26
N HIS A 11 17.60 -6.03 -9.45
CA HIS A 11 16.82 -6.80 -10.42
C HIS A 11 15.86 -5.84 -11.13
N PRO A 12 16.02 -5.63 -12.43
CA PRO A 12 15.07 -4.80 -13.16
C PRO A 12 13.67 -5.43 -13.11
N LEU A 13 12.68 -4.63 -12.79
CA LEU A 13 11.30 -5.10 -12.78
C LEU A 13 10.69 -4.95 -14.16
N ASP A 14 10.00 -6.00 -14.61
CA ASP A 14 9.18 -5.92 -15.80
C ASP A 14 7.81 -5.36 -15.42
N LEU A 15 7.62 -4.07 -15.64
CA LEU A 15 6.38 -3.40 -15.27
C LEU A 15 5.22 -3.69 -16.22
N ALA A 16 5.42 -4.51 -17.24
CA ALA A 16 4.35 -4.98 -18.12
C ALA A 16 3.63 -6.22 -17.57
N LEU A 17 4.22 -6.91 -16.62
CA LEU A 17 3.73 -8.19 -16.11
C LEU A 17 3.55 -8.19 -14.60
N GLY A 18 2.75 -9.15 -14.12
CA GLY A 18 2.65 -9.42 -12.69
C GLY A 18 1.71 -8.50 -11.93
N TRP A 19 0.85 -7.78 -12.62
CA TRP A 19 -0.15 -6.93 -12.00
C TRP A 19 -1.47 -7.68 -11.82
N ARG A 20 -2.13 -7.41 -10.69
CA ARG A 20 -3.49 -7.91 -10.44
C ARG A 20 -4.24 -6.91 -9.58
N THR A 21 -5.55 -6.89 -9.71
CA THR A 21 -6.38 -6.09 -8.80
C THR A 21 -6.47 -6.80 -7.46
N PRO A 22 -6.05 -6.16 -6.36
CA PRO A 22 -6.17 -6.78 -5.04
C PRO A 22 -7.63 -6.99 -4.66
N ALA A 23 -7.89 -7.98 -3.83
CA ALA A 23 -9.23 -8.23 -3.31
C ALA A 23 -9.77 -6.97 -2.60
N GLY A 24 -11.01 -6.62 -2.90
CA GLY A 24 -11.66 -5.45 -2.33
C GLY A 24 -11.37 -4.12 -3.02
N TYR A 25 -10.52 -4.12 -4.04
CA TYR A 25 -10.25 -2.92 -4.82
C TYR A 25 -11.07 -2.89 -6.09
N PRO A 26 -11.43 -1.70 -6.59
CA PRO A 26 -12.11 -1.59 -7.88
C PRO A 26 -11.15 -1.84 -9.04
N SER A 27 -11.71 -2.08 -10.23
CA SER A 27 -10.89 -2.13 -11.44
C SER A 27 -10.17 -0.80 -11.65
N GLY A 28 -9.03 -0.82 -12.31
CA GLY A 28 -8.20 0.36 -12.50
C GLY A 28 -7.15 0.57 -11.42
N ILE A 29 -7.18 -0.23 -10.37
CA ILE A 29 -6.15 -0.24 -9.33
C ILE A 29 -5.57 -1.63 -9.27
N GLU A 30 -4.25 -1.72 -9.44
CA GLU A 30 -3.55 -3.00 -9.50
C GLU A 30 -2.30 -2.98 -8.63
N GLU A 31 -1.96 -4.14 -8.11
CA GLU A 31 -0.73 -4.34 -7.34
C GLU A 31 0.24 -5.27 -8.07
N LYS A 32 1.51 -5.04 -7.84
CA LYS A 32 2.59 -5.94 -8.20
C LYS A 32 3.38 -6.26 -6.94
N ILE A 33 3.31 -7.51 -6.50
CA ILE A 33 4.02 -7.92 -5.29
C ILE A 33 5.51 -8.02 -5.63
N LEU A 34 6.35 -7.35 -4.84
CA LEU A 34 7.79 -7.41 -4.99
C LEU A 34 8.40 -8.45 -4.07
N ALA A 35 7.91 -8.55 -2.85
CA ALA A 35 8.46 -9.48 -1.88
C ALA A 35 7.48 -9.72 -0.73
N GLY A 36 7.51 -10.93 -0.18
CA GLY A 36 6.80 -11.24 1.05
C GLY A 36 5.32 -11.48 0.90
N ALA A 37 4.69 -11.70 2.01
CA ALA A 37 3.26 -11.88 2.13
C ALA A 37 2.84 -11.59 3.57
N LEU A 38 1.60 -11.19 3.75
CA LEU A 38 0.99 -11.10 5.08
C LEU A 38 0.21 -12.37 5.36
N ASP A 39 0.31 -12.85 6.58
CA ASP A 39 -0.63 -13.82 7.12
C ASP A 39 -1.57 -13.06 8.05
N GLU A 40 -2.69 -12.63 7.54
CA GLU A 40 -3.62 -11.79 8.29
C GLU A 40 -4.35 -12.57 9.37
N LYS A 41 -4.41 -13.87 9.25
CA LYS A 41 -5.01 -14.72 10.27
C LYS A 41 -4.07 -14.91 11.46
N ALA A 42 -2.81 -15.18 11.20
CA ALA A 42 -1.79 -15.33 12.23
C ALA A 42 -1.21 -14.00 12.72
N LYS A 43 -1.50 -12.89 12.02
CA LYS A 43 -0.96 -11.56 12.32
C LYS A 43 0.56 -11.53 12.23
N THR A 44 1.11 -12.11 11.18
CA THR A 44 2.55 -12.18 10.95
C THR A 44 2.88 -11.84 9.51
N GLY A 45 4.16 -11.61 9.27
CA GLY A 45 4.68 -11.38 7.94
C GLY A 45 4.82 -9.91 7.59
N ASN A 46 5.39 -9.72 6.41
CA ASN A 46 5.47 -8.39 5.83
C ASN A 46 5.45 -8.51 4.31
N ARG A 47 4.96 -7.45 3.66
CA ARG A 47 4.77 -7.46 2.21
C ARG A 47 5.25 -6.14 1.64
N THR A 48 5.97 -6.22 0.52
CA THR A 48 6.36 -5.06 -0.25
C THR A 48 5.71 -5.14 -1.61
N ARG A 49 5.07 -4.06 -2.04
CA ARG A 49 4.39 -4.04 -3.33
C ARG A 49 4.48 -2.68 -4.01
N LEU A 50 4.26 -2.69 -5.32
CA LEU A 50 3.85 -1.51 -6.05
C LEU A 50 2.33 -1.53 -6.18
N LEU A 51 1.73 -0.37 -6.07
CA LEU A 51 0.30 -0.17 -6.33
C LEU A 51 0.18 0.92 -7.38
N ARG A 52 -0.62 0.68 -8.41
CA ARG A 52 -0.84 1.71 -9.43
C ARG A 52 -2.32 1.99 -9.63
N PHE A 53 -2.61 3.25 -9.87
CA PHE A 53 -3.94 3.70 -10.26
C PHE A 53 -3.88 4.08 -11.73
N GLU A 54 -4.83 3.61 -12.51
CA GLU A 54 -5.07 4.17 -13.84
C GLU A 54 -5.62 5.59 -13.70
N ALA A 55 -5.46 6.40 -14.75
CA ALA A 55 -6.07 7.72 -14.80
C ALA A 55 -7.58 7.60 -14.54
N GLY A 56 -8.08 8.37 -13.59
CA GLY A 56 -9.50 8.36 -13.22
C GLY A 56 -9.91 7.26 -12.25
N ALA A 57 -9.03 6.34 -11.89
CA ALA A 57 -9.35 5.29 -10.92
C ALA A 57 -9.60 5.88 -9.53
N ARG A 58 -10.52 5.26 -8.81
CA ARG A 58 -10.90 5.75 -7.48
C ARG A 58 -11.44 4.64 -6.60
N THR A 59 -11.26 4.80 -5.30
CA THR A 59 -11.95 4.00 -4.30
C THR A 59 -13.15 4.78 -3.77
N SER A 60 -14.16 4.09 -3.26
CA SER A 60 -15.38 4.75 -2.78
C SER A 60 -15.47 4.86 -1.27
N LEU A 61 -14.77 3.99 -0.55
CA LEU A 61 -14.82 3.93 0.91
C LEU A 61 -13.40 4.02 1.49
N PRO A 62 -13.27 4.55 2.72
CA PRO A 62 -11.99 4.50 3.41
C PRO A 62 -11.55 3.07 3.69
N PHE A 63 -10.25 2.86 3.76
CA PHE A 63 -9.67 1.61 4.19
C PHE A 63 -9.27 1.67 5.66
N VAL A 64 -9.24 0.51 6.29
CA VAL A 64 -8.66 0.32 7.61
C VAL A 64 -8.01 -1.06 7.64
N HIS A 65 -6.81 -1.13 8.19
CA HIS A 65 -6.07 -2.37 8.30
C HIS A 65 -5.62 -2.61 9.73
N ASP A 66 -5.34 -3.86 10.05
CA ASP A 66 -4.79 -4.24 11.35
C ASP A 66 -3.27 -4.41 11.31
N TYR A 67 -2.64 -3.93 10.26
CA TYR A 67 -1.18 -3.93 10.08
C TYR A 67 -0.68 -2.53 9.82
N TRP A 68 0.62 -2.35 9.97
CA TRP A 68 1.31 -1.11 9.61
C TRP A 68 1.41 -0.99 8.10
N GLU A 69 1.25 0.22 7.61
CA GLU A 69 1.41 0.54 6.20
C GLU A 69 2.28 1.76 6.01
N GLU A 70 3.30 1.63 5.18
CA GLU A 70 4.07 2.77 4.71
C GLU A 70 3.88 2.90 3.20
N VAL A 71 3.67 4.11 2.75
CA VAL A 71 3.37 4.42 1.36
C VAL A 71 4.24 5.56 0.88
N TYR A 72 4.85 5.38 -0.28
CA TYR A 72 5.62 6.42 -0.95
C TYR A 72 5.07 6.61 -2.36
N LEU A 73 4.64 7.84 -2.68
CA LEU A 73 4.14 8.18 -4.00
C LEU A 73 5.34 8.44 -4.91
N LEU A 74 5.54 7.56 -5.89
CA LEU A 74 6.66 7.61 -6.81
C LEU A 74 6.40 8.54 -7.98
N SER A 75 5.19 8.49 -8.54
CA SER A 75 4.84 9.29 -9.72
C SER A 75 3.35 9.50 -9.80
N GLY A 76 2.94 10.53 -10.53
CA GLY A 76 1.54 10.84 -10.75
C GLY A 76 0.95 11.69 -9.64
N ASP A 77 -0.36 11.59 -9.48
CA ASP A 77 -1.11 12.35 -8.49
C ASP A 77 -2.00 11.44 -7.65
N LEU A 78 -2.20 11.80 -6.40
CA LEU A 78 -3.12 11.12 -5.52
C LEU A 78 -3.97 12.14 -4.79
N ILE A 79 -5.28 11.99 -4.91
CA ILE A 79 -6.25 12.85 -4.25
C ILE A 79 -6.88 12.06 -3.11
N VAL A 80 -6.86 12.63 -1.91
CA VAL A 80 -7.35 11.98 -0.70
C VAL A 80 -8.57 12.74 -0.19
N GLY A 81 -9.65 12.02 0.07
CA GLY A 81 -10.88 12.54 0.62
C GLY A 81 -12.09 12.33 -0.28
N ASP A 82 -13.27 12.59 0.26
CA ASP A 82 -14.52 12.45 -0.45
C ASP A 82 -14.82 13.63 -1.36
N ASP A 83 -15.52 13.37 -2.47
CA ASP A 83 -16.15 14.42 -3.26
C ASP A 83 -17.12 15.20 -2.35
N GLY A 84 -17.15 16.51 -2.49
CA GLY A 84 -18.02 17.36 -1.70
C GLY A 84 -17.48 17.74 -0.33
N LYS A 85 -16.33 17.21 0.06
CA LYS A 85 -15.57 17.59 1.24
C LYS A 85 -14.22 18.12 0.83
N ALA A 86 -13.52 18.79 1.76
CA ALA A 86 -12.17 19.22 1.49
C ALA A 86 -11.30 18.01 1.14
N THR A 87 -10.67 18.07 -0.02
CA THR A 87 -9.73 17.04 -0.46
C THR A 87 -8.33 17.63 -0.53
N GLU A 88 -7.34 16.76 -0.48
CA GLU A 88 -5.94 17.16 -0.66
C GLU A 88 -5.35 16.37 -1.82
N THR A 89 -4.55 17.07 -2.63
CA THR A 89 -3.87 16.46 -3.77
C THR A 89 -2.38 16.43 -3.50
N TYR A 90 -1.80 15.25 -3.70
CA TYR A 90 -0.37 15.02 -3.48
C TYR A 90 0.30 14.63 -4.78
N GLY A 91 1.54 15.03 -4.93
CA GLY A 91 2.41 14.67 -6.05
C GLY A 91 3.54 13.76 -5.62
N PRO A 92 4.49 13.49 -6.54
CA PRO A 92 5.63 12.61 -6.24
C PRO A 92 6.43 13.04 -5.02
N ASN A 93 7.04 12.04 -4.38
CA ASN A 93 7.84 12.21 -3.17
C ASN A 93 7.02 12.60 -1.95
N THR A 94 5.82 12.05 -1.86
CA THR A 94 4.94 12.18 -0.69
C THR A 94 4.93 10.84 0.05
N TYR A 95 5.00 10.89 1.35
CA TYR A 95 5.10 9.72 2.22
C TYR A 95 3.99 9.69 3.25
N ALA A 96 3.47 8.50 3.52
CA ALA A 96 2.53 8.28 4.61
C ALA A 96 2.94 7.06 5.42
N CYS A 97 2.70 7.12 6.72
CA CYS A 97 2.91 5.99 7.61
C CYS A 97 1.68 5.87 8.51
N ARG A 98 1.04 4.73 8.47
CA ARG A 98 -0.22 4.50 9.17
C ARG A 98 -0.12 3.31 10.10
N PRO A 99 -0.31 3.51 11.41
CA PRO A 99 -0.40 2.38 12.34
C PRO A 99 -1.72 1.62 12.13
N PRO A 100 -1.82 0.41 12.70
CA PRO A 100 -3.07 -0.33 12.65
C PRO A 100 -4.25 0.47 13.20
N GLY A 101 -5.41 0.28 12.60
CA GLY A 101 -6.66 0.88 13.07
C GLY A 101 -6.93 2.29 12.57
N VAL A 102 -6.03 2.89 11.81
CA VAL A 102 -6.24 4.23 11.24
C VAL A 102 -6.98 4.10 9.92
N HIS A 103 -8.09 4.81 9.80
CA HIS A 103 -8.84 4.89 8.54
C HIS A 103 -8.11 5.83 7.57
N HIS A 104 -8.07 5.45 6.31
CA HIS A 104 -7.45 6.27 5.27
C HIS A 104 -8.19 6.15 3.95
N GLY A 105 -8.17 7.21 3.19
CA GLY A 105 -8.93 7.33 1.95
C GLY A 105 -10.31 7.96 2.18
N PRO A 106 -11.21 7.87 1.21
CA PRO A 106 -11.00 7.26 -0.10
C PRO A 106 -9.95 7.98 -0.94
N PHE A 107 -9.53 7.32 -2.01
CA PHE A 107 -8.46 7.79 -2.88
C PHE A 107 -8.92 7.85 -4.33
N ARG A 108 -8.37 8.78 -5.08
CA ARG A 108 -8.51 8.81 -6.55
C ARG A 108 -7.26 9.40 -7.17
N SER A 109 -7.10 9.17 -8.45
CA SER A 109 -6.01 9.76 -9.22
C SER A 109 -6.57 10.33 -10.52
N THR A 110 -6.19 11.54 -10.87
CA THR A 110 -6.61 12.17 -12.12
C THR A 110 -5.80 11.62 -13.29
N ASP A 111 -4.49 11.62 -13.15
CA ASP A 111 -3.57 11.26 -14.22
C ASP A 111 -2.99 9.84 -14.09
N GLY A 112 -3.38 9.14 -13.04
CA GLY A 112 -2.76 7.89 -12.66
C GLY A 112 -1.61 8.13 -11.69
N CYS A 113 -1.23 7.09 -10.95
CA CYS A 113 -0.12 7.18 -10.02
C CYS A 113 0.52 5.83 -9.79
N LEU A 114 1.73 5.87 -9.27
CA LEU A 114 2.49 4.70 -8.86
C LEU A 114 2.95 4.90 -7.42
N LEU A 115 2.62 3.94 -6.57
CA LEU A 115 2.93 3.94 -5.15
C LEU A 115 3.83 2.76 -4.83
N PHE A 116 4.77 2.98 -3.92
CA PHE A 116 5.55 1.91 -3.30
C PHE A 116 5.04 1.74 -1.88
N GLU A 117 4.68 0.51 -1.49
CA GLU A 117 4.06 0.24 -0.19
C GLU A 117 4.73 -0.91 0.54
N ILE A 118 4.84 -0.76 1.84
CA ILE A 118 5.30 -1.81 2.75
C ILE A 118 4.21 -2.02 3.79
N HIS A 119 3.81 -3.28 3.98
CA HIS A 119 2.84 -3.69 4.98
C HIS A 119 3.49 -4.68 5.93
N TYR A 120 3.27 -4.52 7.22
CA TYR A 120 3.86 -5.44 8.20
C TYR A 120 3.08 -5.46 9.50
N TYR A 121 3.15 -6.60 10.17
CA TYR A 121 2.66 -6.71 11.53
C TYR A 121 3.78 -6.41 12.50
N ASP A 122 3.44 -5.73 13.57
CA ASP A 122 4.39 -5.37 14.61
C ASP A 122 4.65 -6.58 15.49
N PRO A 123 5.87 -7.14 15.49
CA PRO A 123 6.18 -8.24 16.41
C PRO A 123 6.07 -7.82 17.86
N GLY A 124 6.18 -6.53 18.17
CA GLY A 124 5.99 -6.00 19.49
C GLY A 124 4.57 -6.11 20.02
N SER A 125 3.57 -6.19 19.12
CA SER A 125 2.17 -6.32 19.52
C SER A 125 1.89 -7.63 20.25
N ALA A 126 2.76 -8.61 20.14
CA ALA A 126 2.67 -9.88 20.87
C ALA A 126 3.39 -9.84 22.21
N GLY A 127 3.67 -8.66 22.74
CA GLY A 127 4.36 -8.53 24.01
C GLY A 127 5.88 -8.55 23.89
N SER A 128 6.39 -8.34 22.69
CA SER A 128 7.81 -8.28 22.44
C SER A 128 8.48 -7.18 23.28
N ALA A 129 9.70 -7.45 23.67
CA ALA A 129 10.54 -6.48 24.36
C ALA A 129 11.21 -5.48 23.42
N TRP A 130 10.94 -5.52 22.15
CA TRP A 130 11.57 -4.63 21.19
C TRP A 130 11.29 -3.16 21.52
N ARG A 131 12.34 -2.37 21.48
CA ARG A 131 12.26 -0.92 21.71
C ARG A 131 12.96 -0.23 20.56
N GLY A 132 12.23 0.59 19.88
CA GLY A 132 12.71 1.30 18.72
C GLY A 132 13.92 2.15 18.92
#